data_ad4d586ee211e660a303b4eb64238493
#
_entry.id   ad4d586ee211e660a303b4eb64238493
#
_cell.length_a   1.000
_cell.length_b   1.000
_cell.length_c   1.000
_cell.angle_alpha   90.00
_cell.angle_beta   90.00
_cell.angle_gamma   90.00
#
_symmetry.space_group_name_H-M   'P 1'
#
loop_
_entity.id
_entity.type
_entity.pdbx_description
1 polymer ?
#
loop_
_entity_poly.entity_id
_entity_poly.type
_entity_poly.pdbx_seq_one_letter_code
_entity_poly.pdbx_strand_id
1 'polypeptide(L)'
;RLFAFLPGYTFGDEENRFALLYLVNRTTTTIDRDGSFVLNLEYDGKPLLENVTVDYQISESGVLKTNMAAAIPIKITKETEEKMKSLNDSSKAKLTISDFQFKNQ
;
A
#
# COMPACT_ATOMS: atom_id res chain seq x y z
N ARG A 1 4.39 7.70 -13.19
CA ARG A 1 3.22 7.00 -12.67
C ARG A 1 3.39 6.70 -11.19
N LEU A 2 2.31 6.41 -10.51
CA LEU A 2 2.37 5.91 -9.15
C LEU A 2 2.56 4.40 -9.17
N PHE A 3 3.39 3.89 -8.28
CA PHE A 3 3.44 2.47 -8.00
C PHE A 3 3.73 2.23 -6.52
N ALA A 4 3.48 1.00 -6.08
CA ALA A 4 3.61 0.66 -4.68
C ALA A 4 4.33 -0.68 -4.53
N PHE A 5 4.95 -0.90 -3.38
CA PHE A 5 5.51 -2.20 -3.05
C PHE A 5 5.42 -2.46 -1.55
N LEU A 6 5.39 -3.74 -1.21
CA LEU A 6 5.37 -4.21 0.17
C LEU A 6 6.71 -4.85 0.48
N PRO A 7 7.52 -4.26 1.38
CA PRO A 7 8.83 -4.83 1.71
C PRO A 7 8.75 -6.07 2.62
N GLY A 8 7.54 -6.45 3.05
CA GLY A 8 7.34 -7.60 3.91
C GLY A 8 7.38 -7.28 5.40
N TYR A 9 7.49 -6.02 5.76
CA TYR A 9 7.51 -5.60 7.16
C TYR A 9 6.08 -5.49 7.69
N THR A 10 5.82 -6.16 8.82
CA THR A 10 4.54 -6.07 9.54
C THR A 10 4.78 -5.66 10.98
N PHE A 11 3.80 -5.03 11.59
CA PHE A 11 3.92 -4.54 12.97
C PHE A 11 2.54 -4.39 13.60
N GLY A 12 2.52 -4.07 14.88
CA GLY A 12 1.31 -3.86 15.65
C GLY A 12 1.10 -4.95 16.69
N ASP A 13 -0.08 -4.98 17.28
CA ASP A 13 -0.48 -5.97 18.28
C ASP A 13 -1.53 -6.94 17.72
N GLU A 14 -2.12 -7.77 18.58
CA GLU A 14 -3.09 -8.78 18.12
C GLU A 14 -4.35 -8.20 17.52
N GLU A 15 -4.77 -7.01 17.95
CA GLU A 15 -6.00 -6.38 17.48
C GLU A 15 -5.77 -5.42 16.32
N ASN A 16 -4.55 -4.85 16.24
CA ASN A 16 -4.22 -3.83 15.25
C ASN A 16 -2.91 -4.19 14.57
N ARG A 17 -3.01 -4.97 13.50
CA ARG A 17 -1.85 -5.37 12.72
C ARG A 17 -1.80 -4.59 11.42
N PHE A 18 -0.58 -4.28 11.02
CA PHE A 18 -0.33 -3.46 9.83
C PHE A 18 0.79 -4.08 9.00
N ALA A 19 0.66 -3.92 7.69
CA ALA A 19 1.78 -4.11 6.76
C ALA A 19 2.22 -2.74 6.29
N LEU A 20 3.52 -2.57 6.11
CA LEU A 20 4.05 -1.31 5.60
C LEU A 20 4.05 -1.34 4.08
N LEU A 21 3.41 -0.34 3.48
CA LEU A 21 3.36 -0.14 2.04
C LEU A 21 4.19 1.08 1.69
N TYR A 22 5.02 0.99 0.65
CA TYR A 22 5.69 2.16 0.09
C TYR A 22 4.98 2.58 -1.18
N LEU A 23 4.56 3.84 -1.22
CA LEU A 23 3.99 4.48 -2.41
C LEU A 23 5.06 5.36 -3.04
N VAL A 24 5.35 5.13 -4.31
CA VAL A 24 6.39 5.85 -5.03
C VAL A 24 5.75 6.73 -6.09
N ASN A 25 6.04 8.02 -6.04
CA ASN A 25 5.48 9.00 -6.98
C ASN A 25 6.44 9.25 -8.15
N ARG A 26 6.18 8.60 -9.28
CA ARG A 26 6.90 8.82 -10.54
C ARG A 26 6.06 9.62 -11.53
N THR A 27 5.11 10.42 -11.02
CA THR A 27 4.30 11.33 -11.84
C THR A 27 4.91 12.72 -11.84
N THR A 28 4.35 13.61 -12.62
CA THR A 28 4.73 15.02 -12.64
C THR A 28 3.89 15.84 -11.65
N THR A 29 2.95 15.21 -10.95
CA THR A 29 2.05 15.87 -10.01
C THR A 29 2.44 15.54 -8.57
N THR A 30 2.66 16.58 -7.76
CA THR A 30 2.89 16.42 -6.33
C THR A 30 1.58 16.03 -5.63
N ILE A 31 1.66 15.05 -4.73
CA ILE A 31 0.53 14.72 -3.87
C ILE A 31 0.65 15.57 -2.62
N ASP A 32 -0.13 16.64 -2.57
CA ASP A 32 -0.05 17.67 -1.53
C ASP A 32 -1.31 17.77 -0.67
N ARG A 33 -2.22 16.83 -0.83
CA ARG A 33 -3.46 16.76 -0.06
C ARG A 33 -3.95 15.32 0.05
N ASP A 34 -4.89 15.11 0.95
CA ASP A 34 -5.46 13.79 1.20
C ASP A 34 -6.11 13.19 -0.03
N GLY A 35 -6.10 11.89 -0.10
CA GLY A 35 -6.72 11.14 -1.17
C GLY A 35 -6.72 9.66 -0.86
N SER A 36 -7.00 8.86 -1.87
CA SER A 36 -7.04 7.41 -1.72
C SER A 36 -6.74 6.70 -3.05
N PHE A 37 -6.45 5.44 -2.94
CA PHE A 37 -6.31 4.53 -4.08
C PHE A 37 -6.74 3.13 -3.66
N VAL A 38 -6.97 2.26 -4.63
CA VAL A 38 -7.37 0.87 -4.38
C VAL A 38 -6.19 -0.05 -4.65
N LEU A 39 -5.95 -0.95 -3.72
CA LEU A 39 -4.82 -1.88 -3.73
C LEU A 39 -5.31 -3.31 -3.94
N ASN A 40 -4.61 -4.05 -4.80
CA ASN A 40 -4.80 -5.49 -4.96
C ASN A 40 -3.46 -6.18 -4.91
N LEU A 41 -3.41 -7.30 -4.19
CA LEU A 41 -2.24 -8.16 -4.12
C LEU A 41 -2.64 -9.59 -4.40
N GLU A 42 -1.98 -10.19 -5.40
CA GLU A 42 -2.12 -11.61 -5.71
C GLU A 42 -0.79 -12.33 -5.47
N TYR A 43 -0.88 -13.60 -5.15
CA TYR A 43 0.30 -14.47 -5.11
C TYR A 43 -0.04 -15.78 -5.83
N ASP A 44 0.76 -16.12 -6.83
CA ASP A 44 0.57 -17.31 -7.66
C ASP A 44 -0.86 -17.39 -8.23
N GLY A 45 -1.40 -16.24 -8.64
CA GLY A 45 -2.75 -16.12 -9.21
C GLY A 45 -3.87 -16.09 -8.20
N LYS A 46 -3.58 -16.17 -6.90
CA LYS A 46 -4.59 -16.16 -5.84
C LYS A 46 -4.61 -14.81 -5.13
N PRO A 47 -5.79 -14.24 -4.91
CA PRO A 47 -5.87 -12.95 -4.22
C PRO A 47 -5.54 -13.07 -2.74
N LEU A 48 -4.71 -12.16 -2.24
CA LEU A 48 -4.42 -12.00 -0.82
C LEU A 48 -5.06 -10.74 -0.26
N LEU A 49 -5.04 -9.66 -1.04
CA LEU A 49 -5.73 -8.42 -0.71
C LEU A 49 -6.56 -8.04 -1.93
N GLU A 50 -7.87 -7.88 -1.74
CA GLU A 50 -8.78 -7.54 -2.83
C GLU A 50 -9.45 -6.20 -2.58
N ASN A 51 -9.30 -5.28 -3.55
CA ASN A 51 -10.00 -4.00 -3.56
C ASN A 51 -9.91 -3.26 -2.23
N VAL A 52 -8.71 -3.23 -1.65
CA VAL A 52 -8.48 -2.55 -0.39
C VAL A 52 -8.32 -1.06 -0.66
N THR A 53 -9.18 -0.24 -0.08
CA THR A 53 -9.03 1.20 -0.15
C THR A 53 -7.93 1.64 0.81
N VAL A 54 -6.92 2.31 0.28
CA VAL A 54 -5.82 2.85 1.07
C VAL A 54 -5.97 4.36 1.10
N ASP A 55 -6.10 4.91 2.31
CA ASP A 55 -6.19 6.35 2.51
C ASP A 55 -4.78 6.94 2.63
N TYR A 56 -4.53 8.01 1.89
CA TYR A 56 -3.31 8.78 2.00
C TYR A 56 -3.61 10.07 2.75
N GLN A 57 -2.99 10.24 3.91
CA GLN A 57 -3.19 11.40 4.76
C GLN A 57 -1.91 12.19 4.88
N ILE A 58 -1.95 13.46 4.46
CA ILE A 58 -0.80 14.35 4.51
C ILE A 58 -0.29 14.51 5.94
N SER A 59 -1.20 14.54 6.91
CA SER A 59 -0.83 14.67 8.33
C SER A 59 0.03 13.50 8.83
N GLU A 60 -0.09 12.33 8.21
CA GLU A 60 0.67 11.14 8.64
C GLU A 60 1.85 10.85 7.72
N SER A 61 1.64 10.95 6.42
CA SER A 61 2.64 10.52 5.43
C SER A 61 3.39 11.66 4.77
N GLY A 62 2.92 12.90 4.93
CA GLY A 62 3.57 14.07 4.37
C GLY A 62 3.25 14.31 2.91
N VAL A 63 3.74 15.41 2.38
CA VAL A 63 3.65 15.75 0.96
C VAL A 63 4.54 14.81 0.16
N LEU A 64 4.01 14.21 -0.90
CA LEU A 64 4.76 13.28 -1.73
C LEU A 64 5.10 13.91 -3.07
N LYS A 65 6.30 14.42 -3.16
CA LYS A 65 6.81 15.06 -4.38
C LYS A 65 7.22 14.01 -5.42
N THR A 66 7.37 14.47 -6.65
CA THR A 66 7.89 13.64 -7.75
C THR A 66 9.21 12.98 -7.35
N ASN A 67 9.35 11.71 -7.66
CA ASN A 67 10.54 10.87 -7.38
C ASN A 67 10.78 10.60 -5.89
N MET A 68 9.76 10.80 -5.06
CA MET A 68 9.84 10.46 -3.64
C MET A 68 8.93 9.29 -3.31
N ALA A 69 9.19 8.66 -2.18
CA ALA A 69 8.40 7.56 -1.65
C ALA A 69 7.86 7.91 -0.27
N ALA A 70 6.66 7.43 0.03
CA ALA A 70 6.05 7.56 1.34
C ALA A 70 5.72 6.19 1.90
N ALA A 71 5.89 6.03 3.21
CA ALA A 71 5.52 4.81 3.91
C ALA A 71 4.11 4.95 4.44
N ILE A 72 3.27 3.97 4.17
CA ILE A 72 1.86 3.96 4.55
C ILE A 72 1.56 2.66 5.28
N PRO A 73 1.12 2.71 6.54
CA PRO A 73 0.64 1.50 7.20
C PRO A 73 -0.73 1.12 6.66
N ILE A 74 -0.89 -0.14 6.24
CA ILE A 74 -2.19 -0.66 5.84
C ILE A 74 -2.63 -1.73 6.82
N LYS A 75 -3.89 -1.65 7.26
CA LYS A 75 -4.40 -2.59 8.24
C LYS A 75 -4.64 -3.94 7.58
N ILE A 76 -4.15 -5.00 8.22
CA ILE A 76 -4.31 -6.37 7.76
C ILE A 76 -4.86 -7.24 8.89
N THR A 77 -5.37 -8.41 8.53
CA THR A 77 -5.76 -9.41 9.51
C THR A 77 -4.56 -10.28 9.86
N LYS A 78 -4.64 -10.96 11.00
CA LYS A 78 -3.62 -11.92 11.40
C LYS A 78 -3.50 -13.04 10.36
N GLU A 79 -4.62 -13.46 9.81
CA GLU A 79 -4.64 -14.49 8.75
C GLU A 79 -3.87 -14.02 7.52
N THR A 80 -4.10 -12.80 7.07
CA THR A 80 -3.37 -12.22 5.95
C THR A 80 -1.89 -12.12 6.25
N GLU A 81 -1.53 -11.69 7.48
CA GLU A 81 -0.13 -11.61 7.88
C GLU A 81 0.56 -12.97 7.79
N GLU A 82 -0.08 -14.02 8.28
CA GLU A 82 0.48 -15.37 8.24
C GLU A 82 0.68 -15.85 6.81
N LYS A 83 -0.28 -15.56 5.93
CA LYS A 83 -0.15 -15.88 4.50
C LYS A 83 1.01 -15.12 3.88
N MET A 84 1.16 -13.84 4.18
CA MET A 84 2.26 -13.02 3.67
C MET A 84 3.62 -13.55 4.12
N LYS A 85 3.73 -14.02 5.36
CA LYS A 85 4.98 -14.58 5.88
C LYS A 85 5.39 -15.87 5.18
N SER A 86 4.44 -16.60 4.62
CA SER A 86 4.73 -17.86 3.92
C SER A 86 5.16 -17.62 2.47
N LEU A 87 5.09 -16.39 1.96
CA LEU A 87 5.46 -16.09 0.59
C LEU A 87 6.98 -15.98 0.48
N ASN A 88 7.56 -16.84 -0.32
CA ASN A 88 9.02 -16.93 -0.44
C ASN A 88 9.54 -16.66 -1.85
N ASP A 89 8.66 -16.35 -2.79
CA ASP A 89 9.05 -16.09 -4.18
C ASP A 89 8.36 -14.83 -4.67
N SER A 90 9.08 -13.71 -4.64
CA SER A 90 8.54 -12.42 -5.02
C SER A 90 8.12 -12.36 -6.49
N SER A 91 8.65 -13.25 -7.34
CA SER A 91 8.27 -13.29 -8.77
C SER A 91 6.82 -13.74 -8.96
N LYS A 92 6.23 -14.39 -7.98
CA LYS A 92 4.83 -14.83 -8.00
C LYS A 92 3.87 -13.79 -7.43
N ALA A 93 4.39 -12.73 -6.83
CA ALA A 93 3.58 -11.68 -6.25
C ALA A 93 3.26 -10.62 -7.30
N LYS A 94 2.00 -10.18 -7.33
CA LYS A 94 1.56 -9.11 -8.22
C LYS A 94 0.78 -8.09 -7.39
N LEU A 95 1.35 -6.92 -7.23
CA LEU A 95 0.74 -5.80 -6.53
C LEU A 95 0.30 -4.76 -7.56
N THR A 96 -0.96 -4.38 -7.51
CA THR A 96 -1.50 -3.34 -8.39
C THR A 96 -2.23 -2.28 -7.59
N ILE A 97 -2.16 -1.05 -8.06
CA ILE A 97 -2.91 0.06 -7.46
C ILE A 97 -3.69 0.78 -8.54
N SER A 98 -4.85 1.33 -8.16
CA SER A 98 -5.65 2.18 -9.02
C SER A 98 -5.06 3.58 -9.09
N ASP A 99 -5.63 4.43 -9.93
CA ASP A 99 -5.29 5.84 -9.97
C ASP A 99 -5.61 6.50 -8.64
N PHE A 100 -4.79 7.47 -8.27
CA PHE A 100 -4.97 8.23 -7.04
C PHE A 100 -6.15 9.19 -7.19
N GLN A 101 -7.04 9.17 -6.20
CA GLN A 101 -8.21 10.05 -6.16
C GLN A 101 -8.01 11.08 -5.06
N PHE A 102 -7.81 12.34 -5.44
CA PHE A 102 -7.71 13.42 -4.47
C PHE A 102 -9.05 13.64 -3.79
N LYS A 103 -8.99 13.87 -2.49
CA LYS A 103 -10.18 14.17 -1.72
C LYS A 103 -10.68 15.57 -2.08
N ASN A 104 -11.97 15.67 -2.36
CA ASN A 104 -12.59 16.97 -2.61
C ASN A 104 -12.70 17.75 -1.30
N GLN A 105 -12.46 19.05 -1.39
CA GLN A 105 -12.58 19.95 -0.26
C GLN A 105 -13.93 20.66 -0.28
#